data_fc33c94f4436e200b754dabd2289223f
#
_entry.id   fc33c94f4436e200b754dabd2289223f
#
_cell.length_a   1.000
_cell.length_b   1.000
_cell.length_c   1.000
_cell.angle_alpha   90.00
_cell.angle_beta   90.00
_cell.angle_gamma   90.00
#
_symmetry.space_group_name_H-M   'P 1'
#
loop_
_entity.id
_entity.type
_entity.pdbx_description
1 polymer ?
#
loop_
_entity_poly.entity_id
_entity_poly.type
_entity_poly.pdbx_seq_one_letter_code
_entity_poly.pdbx_strand_id
1 'polypeptide(L)'
;MNKARRQIIKENEISQMYEFSLGNIPQKVLIEGKHRNLPIIINLHGGPGTPIPFSAGCRGLFPMFTERFIMVYWDQLGCGINNYNLKDQFSVDSFVEMTIDLVTEVRKLFPANKLILLGMSWGSILALKTVHKIDAGVDAVVIW
;
A
#
# COMPACT_ATOMS: atom_id res chain seq x y z
N MET A 1 21.80 -4.05 3.72
CA MET A 1 21.11 -4.48 2.47
C MET A 1 22.13 -5.15 1.57
N ASN A 2 21.86 -6.39 1.14
CA ASN A 2 22.82 -7.15 0.31
C ASN A 2 22.86 -6.68 -1.16
N LYS A 3 23.85 -7.18 -1.94
CA LYS A 3 24.08 -6.77 -3.34
C LYS A 3 22.90 -7.10 -4.25
N ALA A 4 22.29 -8.29 -4.12
CA ALA A 4 21.16 -8.72 -4.94
C ALA A 4 19.95 -7.80 -4.76
N ARG A 5 19.60 -7.47 -3.52
CA ARG A 5 18.50 -6.55 -3.19
C ARG A 5 18.73 -5.14 -3.76
N ARG A 6 19.98 -4.64 -3.71
CA ARG A 6 20.32 -3.35 -4.33
C ARG A 6 20.14 -3.37 -5.85
N GLN A 7 20.46 -4.49 -6.48
CA GLN A 7 20.30 -4.66 -7.92
C GLN A 7 18.82 -4.60 -8.31
N ILE A 8 17.95 -5.35 -7.62
CA ILE A 8 16.49 -5.33 -7.85
C ILE A 8 15.94 -3.89 -7.75
N ILE A 9 16.33 -3.16 -6.70
CA ILE A 9 15.91 -1.76 -6.52
C ILE A 9 16.33 -0.87 -7.70
N LYS A 10 17.54 -1.08 -8.24
CA LYS A 10 18.04 -0.31 -9.39
C LYS A 10 17.36 -0.68 -10.71
N GLU A 11 16.94 -1.92 -10.86
CA GLU A 11 16.27 -2.42 -12.08
C GLU A 11 14.78 -2.03 -12.12
N ASN A 12 14.19 -1.69 -11.00
CA ASN A 12 12.82 -1.20 -10.95
C ASN A 12 12.73 0.23 -11.46
N GLU A 13 11.82 0.50 -12.39
CA GLU A 13 11.48 1.86 -12.83
C GLU A 13 10.87 2.70 -11.70
N ILE A 14 10.26 2.01 -10.72
CA ILE A 14 9.70 2.61 -9.52
C ILE A 14 10.24 1.86 -8.32
N SER A 15 10.93 2.55 -7.44
CA SER A 15 11.29 2.06 -6.11
C SER A 15 11.52 3.28 -5.21
N GLN A 16 10.39 3.86 -4.75
CA GLN A 16 10.42 5.15 -4.08
C GLN A 16 9.50 5.16 -2.85
N MET A 17 9.98 5.81 -1.80
CA MET A 17 9.17 6.16 -0.64
C MET A 17 8.45 7.47 -0.92
N TYR A 18 7.13 7.44 -0.84
CA TYR A 18 6.27 8.62 -0.91
C TYR A 18 5.79 9.00 0.49
N GLU A 19 5.46 10.25 0.66
CA GLU A 19 4.72 10.73 1.83
C GLU A 19 3.38 11.29 1.37
N PHE A 20 2.29 10.71 1.83
CA PHE A 20 0.93 11.11 1.52
C PHE A 20 0.22 11.58 2.79
N SER A 21 -0.72 12.50 2.65
CA SER A 21 -1.65 12.86 3.73
C SER A 21 -2.82 11.89 3.72
N LEU A 22 -2.81 10.93 4.64
CA LEU A 22 -3.86 9.92 4.78
C LEU A 22 -4.60 10.16 6.09
N GLY A 23 -5.89 10.48 6.01
CA GLY A 23 -6.67 10.90 7.18
C GLY A 23 -6.11 12.18 7.82
N ASN A 24 -5.61 13.12 7.00
CA ASN A 24 -4.93 14.34 7.42
C ASN A 24 -3.63 14.12 8.23
N ILE A 25 -3.04 12.95 8.15
CA ILE A 25 -1.77 12.60 8.83
C ILE A 25 -0.74 12.25 7.76
N PRO A 26 0.47 12.88 7.75
CA PRO A 26 1.54 12.49 6.86
C PRO A 26 1.97 11.04 7.13
N GLN A 27 1.89 10.18 6.14
CA GLN A 27 2.26 8.77 6.24
C GLN A 27 3.15 8.36 5.07
N LYS A 28 4.13 7.51 5.36
CA LYS A 28 5.07 7.00 4.37
C LYS A 28 4.53 5.74 3.73
N VAL A 29 4.67 5.68 2.41
CA VAL A 29 4.23 4.56 1.56
C VAL A 29 5.35 4.22 0.59
N LEU A 30 5.77 2.97 0.55
CA LEU A 30 6.71 2.48 -0.46
C LEU A 30 5.94 2.04 -1.71
N ILE A 31 6.36 2.53 -2.88
CA ILE A 31 5.84 2.07 -4.17
C ILE A 31 6.99 1.48 -4.97
N GLU A 32 6.82 0.25 -5.45
CA GLU A 32 7.86 -0.52 -6.10
C GLU A 32 7.31 -1.33 -7.28
N GLY A 33 7.95 -1.25 -8.45
CA GLY A 33 7.57 -2.00 -9.63
C GLY A 33 8.62 -1.91 -10.74
N LYS A 34 8.78 -2.99 -11.48
CA LYS A 34 9.76 -3.07 -12.56
C LYS A 34 9.40 -2.14 -13.73
N HIS A 35 8.12 -1.99 -14.04
CA HIS A 35 7.62 -1.13 -15.10
C HIS A 35 6.42 -0.30 -14.63
N ARG A 36 6.31 0.93 -15.17
CA ARG A 36 5.24 1.87 -14.78
C ARG A 36 3.86 1.53 -15.33
N ASN A 37 3.77 0.64 -16.31
CA ASN A 37 2.52 0.24 -16.96
C ASN A 37 1.91 -1.05 -16.38
N LEU A 38 2.49 -1.60 -15.32
CA LEU A 38 1.98 -2.81 -14.66
C LEU A 38 0.72 -2.52 -13.85
N PRO A 39 -0.16 -3.52 -13.64
CA PRO A 39 -1.25 -3.38 -12.68
C PRO A 39 -0.72 -3.14 -11.26
N ILE A 40 -1.51 -2.46 -10.46
CA ILE A 40 -1.15 -2.03 -9.10
C ILE A 40 -1.79 -2.98 -8.09
N ILE A 41 -1.03 -3.35 -7.05
CA ILE A 41 -1.56 -3.97 -5.85
C ILE A 41 -1.30 -3.04 -4.66
N ILE A 42 -2.37 -2.55 -4.03
CA ILE A 42 -2.29 -1.93 -2.71
C ILE A 42 -2.48 -3.03 -1.68
N ASN A 43 -1.43 -3.28 -0.89
CA ASN A 43 -1.49 -4.26 0.18
C ASN A 43 -2.05 -3.63 1.46
N LEU A 44 -3.16 -4.18 1.93
CA LEU A 44 -3.79 -3.86 3.22
C LEU A 44 -3.51 -5.01 4.18
N HIS A 45 -2.48 -4.83 5.01
CA HIS A 45 -2.01 -5.88 5.93
C HIS A 45 -3.00 -6.19 7.06
N GLY A 46 -2.78 -7.31 7.71
CA GLY A 46 -3.57 -7.81 8.82
C GLY A 46 -3.23 -7.20 10.19
N GLY A 47 -3.78 -7.74 11.21
CA GLY A 47 -3.60 -7.38 12.59
C GLY A 47 -4.88 -6.93 13.26
N PRO A 48 -5.12 -5.63 13.51
CA PRO A 48 -4.38 -4.43 13.08
C PRO A 48 -2.93 -4.39 13.58
N GLY A 49 -2.07 -3.68 12.83
CA GLY A 49 -0.70 -3.40 13.27
C GLY A 49 0.37 -4.43 12.92
N THR A 50 0.06 -5.42 12.05
CA THR A 50 1.02 -6.47 11.64
C THR A 50 1.36 -6.38 10.16
N PRO A 51 2.32 -5.54 9.75
CA PRO A 51 2.63 -5.30 8.33
C PRO A 51 3.50 -6.42 7.72
N ILE A 52 3.08 -7.66 7.86
CA ILE A 52 3.75 -8.85 7.34
C ILE A 52 2.85 -9.51 6.29
N PRO A 53 3.39 -10.05 5.19
CA PRO A 53 4.79 -10.04 4.76
C PRO A 53 5.20 -8.75 4.03
N PHE A 54 4.25 -7.91 3.62
CA PHE A 54 4.46 -6.78 2.72
C PHE A 54 4.50 -5.45 3.49
N SER A 55 5.63 -5.16 4.12
CA SER A 55 5.90 -3.89 4.79
C SER A 55 6.72 -2.95 3.90
N ALA A 56 6.68 -1.67 4.19
CA ALA A 56 7.57 -0.67 3.60
C ALA A 56 9.08 -0.99 3.81
N GLY A 57 9.41 -1.78 4.84
CA GLY A 57 10.76 -2.33 5.05
C GLY A 57 11.20 -3.39 4.04
N CYS A 58 10.29 -3.90 3.22
CA CYS A 58 10.54 -4.99 2.26
C CYS A 58 11.05 -4.53 0.90
N ARG A 59 11.50 -3.29 0.74
CA ARG A 59 12.02 -2.73 -0.50
C ARG A 59 13.04 -3.66 -1.15
N GLY A 60 12.77 -4.12 -2.40
CA GLY A 60 13.63 -5.02 -3.15
C GLY A 60 13.67 -6.47 -2.64
N LEU A 61 12.70 -6.92 -1.83
CA LEU A 61 12.64 -8.31 -1.34
C LEU A 61 11.75 -9.22 -2.18
N PHE A 62 10.81 -8.67 -2.92
CA PHE A 62 9.80 -9.46 -3.64
C PHE A 62 9.83 -9.24 -5.15
N PRO A 63 10.94 -9.59 -5.85
CA PRO A 63 11.04 -9.39 -7.31
C PRO A 63 9.94 -10.13 -8.07
N MET A 64 9.51 -11.30 -7.60
CA MET A 64 8.43 -12.07 -8.22
C MET A 64 7.09 -11.31 -8.30
N PHE A 65 6.87 -10.38 -7.37
CA PHE A 65 5.70 -9.49 -7.41
C PHE A 65 6.00 -8.22 -8.21
N THR A 66 7.13 -7.56 -7.97
CA THR A 66 7.46 -6.29 -8.62
C THR A 66 7.75 -6.42 -10.11
N GLU A 67 8.04 -7.62 -10.62
CA GLU A 67 8.13 -7.92 -12.06
C GLU A 67 6.76 -7.93 -12.77
N ARG A 68 5.68 -8.13 -12.03
CA ARG A 68 4.32 -8.30 -12.57
C ARG A 68 3.34 -7.24 -12.10
N PHE A 69 3.62 -6.57 -11.01
CA PHE A 69 2.77 -5.58 -10.38
C PHE A 69 3.58 -4.38 -9.88
N ILE A 70 2.94 -3.24 -9.82
CA ILE A 70 3.38 -2.14 -8.98
C ILE A 70 2.83 -2.43 -7.58
N MET A 71 3.72 -2.72 -6.65
CA MET A 71 3.37 -3.01 -5.26
C MET A 71 3.36 -1.73 -4.45
N VAL A 72 2.28 -1.49 -3.74
CA VAL A 72 2.13 -0.37 -2.79
C VAL A 72 2.13 -0.96 -1.38
N TYR A 73 3.19 -0.69 -0.64
CA TYR A 73 3.38 -1.14 0.74
C TYR A 73 3.07 0.00 1.69
N TRP A 74 1.98 -0.11 2.39
CA TRP A 74 1.57 0.82 3.42
C TRP A 74 1.53 0.12 4.78
N ASP A 75 2.52 0.44 5.61
CA ASP A 75 2.43 0.13 7.04
C ASP A 75 1.38 1.08 7.62
N GLN A 76 0.22 0.56 7.98
CA GLN A 76 -0.91 1.37 8.45
C GLN A 76 -0.51 2.19 9.67
N LEU A 77 -1.23 3.29 9.89
CA LEU A 77 -0.95 4.20 11.01
C LEU A 77 -0.83 3.45 12.34
N GLY A 78 0.21 3.75 13.11
CA GLY A 78 0.50 3.13 14.39
C GLY A 78 1.40 1.89 14.30
N CYS A 79 1.90 1.51 13.11
CA CYS A 79 2.83 0.40 12.98
C CYS A 79 3.95 0.65 11.95
N GLY A 80 4.96 -0.22 11.97
CA GLY A 80 6.07 -0.18 11.03
C GLY A 80 6.70 1.20 10.89
N ILE A 81 6.86 1.68 9.66
CA ILE A 81 7.45 2.99 9.37
C ILE A 81 6.55 4.17 9.78
N ASN A 82 5.24 3.92 9.95
CA ASN A 82 4.24 4.89 10.38
C ASN A 82 3.85 4.73 11.86
N ASN A 83 4.78 4.21 12.67
CA ASN A 83 4.59 4.07 14.12
C ASN A 83 4.83 5.42 14.81
N TYR A 84 3.81 6.27 14.77
CA TYR A 84 3.81 7.56 15.46
C TYR A 84 3.23 7.43 16.87
N ASN A 85 3.64 8.30 17.77
CA ASN A 85 3.01 8.41 19.08
C ASN A 85 1.66 9.13 18.93
N LEU A 86 0.62 8.34 18.77
CA LEU A 86 -0.74 8.83 18.55
C LEU A 86 -1.41 9.10 19.90
N LYS A 87 -1.95 10.31 20.06
CA LYS A 87 -2.76 10.69 21.23
C LYS A 87 -4.25 10.44 21.00
N ASP A 88 -4.66 10.36 19.73
CA ASP A 88 -6.05 10.19 19.33
C ASP A 88 -6.41 8.72 19.20
N GLN A 89 -7.70 8.41 19.40
CA GLN A 89 -8.24 7.10 19.11
C GLN A 89 -8.73 7.05 17.66
N PHE A 90 -8.36 5.98 16.96
CA PHE A 90 -8.78 5.75 15.58
C PHE A 90 -9.78 4.60 15.50
N SER A 91 -10.87 4.82 14.77
CA SER A 91 -11.89 3.81 14.50
C SER A 91 -11.57 3.03 13.21
N VAL A 92 -12.33 1.96 12.97
CA VAL A 92 -12.33 1.25 11.67
C VAL A 92 -12.56 2.24 10.52
N ASP A 93 -13.53 3.13 10.67
CA ASP A 93 -13.88 4.11 9.64
C ASP A 93 -12.74 5.11 9.38
N SER A 94 -11.95 5.46 10.40
CA SER A 94 -10.73 6.28 10.21
C SER A 94 -9.75 5.58 9.26
N PHE A 95 -9.50 4.28 9.43
CA PHE A 95 -8.62 3.51 8.54
C PHE A 95 -9.22 3.32 7.14
N VAL A 96 -10.53 3.23 7.03
CA VAL A 96 -11.21 3.20 5.72
C VAL A 96 -11.01 4.52 4.98
N GLU A 97 -11.17 5.67 5.64
CA GLU A 97 -10.89 6.99 5.03
C GLU A 97 -9.41 7.11 4.60
N MET A 98 -8.46 6.66 5.43
CA MET A 98 -7.05 6.62 5.06
C MET A 98 -6.79 5.71 3.84
N THR A 99 -7.53 4.61 3.73
CA THR A 99 -7.43 3.71 2.56
C THR A 99 -7.98 4.39 1.30
N ILE A 100 -9.08 5.12 1.40
CA ILE A 100 -9.65 5.92 0.30
C ILE A 100 -8.66 6.99 -0.14
N ASP A 101 -8.05 7.70 0.80
CA ASP A 101 -7.00 8.69 0.50
C ASP A 101 -5.83 8.04 -0.24
N LEU A 102 -5.38 6.86 0.22
CA LEU A 102 -4.29 6.12 -0.42
C LEU A 102 -4.64 5.71 -1.85
N VAL A 103 -5.85 5.18 -2.10
CA VAL A 103 -6.34 4.88 -3.45
C VAL A 103 -6.30 6.13 -4.32
N THR A 104 -6.77 7.25 -3.79
CA THR A 104 -6.80 8.54 -4.49
C THR A 104 -5.40 9.02 -4.87
N GLU A 105 -4.45 8.98 -3.93
CA GLU A 105 -3.06 9.40 -4.19
C GLU A 105 -2.35 8.47 -5.21
N VAL A 106 -2.57 7.16 -5.10
CA VAL A 106 -2.02 6.20 -6.06
C VAL A 106 -2.62 6.40 -7.45
N ARG A 107 -3.92 6.71 -7.56
CA ARG A 107 -4.58 7.04 -8.83
C ARG A 107 -4.05 8.30 -9.49
N LYS A 108 -3.66 9.31 -8.73
CA LYS A 108 -3.01 10.53 -9.28
C LYS A 108 -1.67 10.18 -9.96
N LEU A 109 -0.91 9.24 -9.38
CA LEU A 109 0.37 8.80 -9.93
C LEU A 109 0.22 7.86 -11.14
N PHE A 110 -0.83 7.04 -11.14
CA PHE A 110 -1.07 5.96 -12.11
C PHE A 110 -2.53 5.94 -12.57
N PRO A 111 -2.99 6.94 -13.33
CA PRO A 111 -4.42 7.10 -13.65
C PRO A 111 -4.98 6.01 -14.56
N ALA A 112 -4.15 5.38 -15.40
CA ALA A 112 -4.58 4.38 -16.39
C ALA A 112 -4.35 2.93 -15.98
N ASN A 113 -3.60 2.68 -14.90
CA ASN A 113 -3.26 1.31 -14.49
C ASN A 113 -4.45 0.63 -13.81
N LYS A 114 -4.59 -0.69 -14.00
CA LYS A 114 -5.52 -1.47 -13.18
C LYS A 114 -5.07 -1.45 -11.72
N LEU A 115 -6.01 -1.29 -10.78
CA LEU A 115 -5.74 -1.20 -9.35
C LEU A 115 -6.52 -2.26 -8.59
N ILE A 116 -5.78 -3.04 -7.81
CA ILE A 116 -6.28 -4.16 -7.00
C ILE A 116 -6.02 -3.84 -5.53
N LEU A 117 -7.03 -4.01 -4.67
CA LEU A 117 -6.82 -4.06 -3.23
C LEU A 117 -6.59 -5.51 -2.81
N LEU A 118 -5.47 -5.78 -2.15
CA LEU A 118 -5.18 -7.05 -1.51
C LEU A 118 -5.40 -6.89 0.00
N GLY A 119 -6.51 -7.41 0.50
CA GLY A 119 -6.85 -7.39 1.92
C GLY A 119 -6.45 -8.68 2.61
N MET A 120 -5.67 -8.59 3.67
CA MET A 120 -5.23 -9.74 4.48
C MET A 120 -5.85 -9.65 5.88
N SER A 121 -6.67 -10.62 6.28
CA SER A 121 -7.31 -10.65 7.59
C SER A 121 -8.03 -9.32 7.91
N TRP A 122 -7.58 -8.55 8.92
CA TRP A 122 -8.04 -7.18 9.20
C TRP A 122 -8.10 -6.29 7.95
N GLY A 123 -7.09 -6.36 7.09
CA GLY A 123 -7.05 -5.62 5.83
C GLY A 123 -8.18 -5.96 4.87
N SER A 124 -8.80 -7.14 4.99
CA SER A 124 -9.98 -7.53 4.23
C SER A 124 -11.20 -6.68 4.58
N ILE A 125 -11.35 -6.33 5.85
CA ILE A 125 -12.42 -5.42 6.31
C ILE A 125 -12.22 -4.03 5.68
N LEU A 126 -10.98 -3.53 5.66
CA LEU A 126 -10.65 -2.25 5.05
C LEU A 126 -10.94 -2.27 3.54
N ALA A 127 -10.51 -3.31 2.84
CA ALA A 127 -10.73 -3.44 1.40
C ALA A 127 -12.22 -3.41 1.06
N LEU A 128 -13.03 -4.23 1.72
CA LEU A 128 -14.47 -4.34 1.47
C LEU A 128 -15.22 -3.06 1.82
N LYS A 129 -14.91 -2.45 2.98
CA LYS A 129 -15.55 -1.18 3.37
C LYS A 129 -15.15 -0.04 2.44
N THR A 130 -13.91 -0.03 1.96
CA THR A 130 -13.43 0.99 1.00
C THR A 130 -14.21 0.91 -0.30
N VAL A 131 -14.29 -0.25 -0.94
CA VAL A 131 -15.03 -0.40 -2.22
C VAL A 131 -16.53 -0.22 -2.08
N HIS A 132 -17.08 -0.38 -0.88
CA HIS A 132 -18.47 -0.07 -0.60
C HIS A 132 -18.73 1.45 -0.53
N LYS A 133 -17.72 2.24 -0.15
CA LYS A 133 -17.83 3.71 -0.02
C LYS A 133 -17.47 4.47 -1.31
N ILE A 134 -16.70 3.87 -2.21
CA ILE A 134 -16.24 4.54 -3.45
C ILE A 134 -16.83 3.88 -4.69
N ASP A 135 -17.33 4.69 -5.61
CA ASP A 135 -17.95 4.21 -6.86
C ASP A 135 -16.93 3.82 -7.94
N ALA A 136 -15.68 4.28 -7.81
CA ALA A 136 -14.65 4.09 -8.81
C ALA A 136 -13.24 4.11 -8.18
N GLY A 137 -12.25 3.69 -8.96
CA GLY A 137 -10.84 3.76 -8.55
C GLY A 137 -10.21 2.42 -8.18
N VAL A 138 -11.02 1.39 -7.94
CA VAL A 138 -10.58 0.01 -7.67
C VAL A 138 -11.19 -0.92 -8.71
N ASP A 139 -10.36 -1.71 -9.38
CA ASP A 139 -10.78 -2.65 -10.43
C ASP A 139 -11.08 -4.04 -9.88
N ALA A 140 -10.42 -4.44 -8.81
CA ALA A 140 -10.63 -5.74 -8.16
C ALA A 140 -10.23 -5.72 -6.67
N VAL A 141 -10.80 -6.66 -5.92
CA VAL A 141 -10.46 -6.94 -4.53
C VAL A 141 -10.07 -8.40 -4.39
N VAL A 142 -8.95 -8.66 -3.76
CA VAL A 142 -8.49 -9.99 -3.36
C VAL A 142 -8.48 -10.06 -1.84
N ILE A 143 -9.11 -11.09 -1.30
CA ILE A 143 -9.24 -11.31 0.15
C ILE A 143 -8.46 -12.56 0.52
N TRP A 144 -7.66 -12.44 1.57
CA TRP A 144 -6.85 -13.56 2.11
C TRP A 144 -6.94 -13.62 3.63
#